data_83d11c31dee378849becc45159255d03
#
_entry.id   83d11c31dee378849becc45159255d03
#
_cell.length_a   1.000
_cell.length_b   1.000
_cell.length_c   1.000
_cell.angle_alpha   90.00
_cell.angle_beta   90.00
_cell.angle_gamma   90.00
#
_symmetry.space_group_name_H-M   'P 1'
#
loop_
_entity.id
_entity.type
_entity.pdbx_description
1 polymer ?
#
loop_
_entity_poly.entity_id
_entity_poly.type
_entity_poly.pdbx_seq_one_letter_code
_entity_poly.pdbx_strand_id
1 'polypeptide(L)'
;MKQLWTESYRPKDIEGYVFRDEAQREQVKSWIKEGSIPHLLFSGGAGIGKTTLAKILINALNIDEYDVLEINASRENNVDNVRNNITSFVSTMPFGDFKIVLLDEADFLSPNAQAALRGVMEEYAQTARFILTCNYPHKIIPALHSRCQGFHMEKVDHTEFTARAATVLVTEGVTFELDTLDSYVKATYPDLRKCLNLLQMNSVDNKLKSPSESNAGTADYKLAMVDLFKSGKVREARQLLCSQARPEEMVEIFTWMYNNLDLFSKTVEGQDEAIGIIRKGAASASLVADQEINLSATITELIQIAQ
;
A
#
# COMPACT_ATOMS: atom_id res chain seq x y z
N MET A 1 26.66 -5.77 6.71
CA MET A 1 25.56 -4.84 6.45
C MET A 1 24.32 -5.36 7.15
N LYS A 2 23.59 -4.54 7.93
CA LYS A 2 22.26 -4.96 8.42
C LYS A 2 21.32 -5.09 7.21
N GLN A 3 20.70 -6.26 7.05
CA GLN A 3 19.71 -6.48 6.01
C GLN A 3 18.50 -5.57 6.24
N LEU A 4 17.87 -5.12 5.16
CA LEU A 4 16.63 -4.34 5.24
C LEU A 4 15.48 -5.26 5.64
N TRP A 5 14.75 -4.91 6.68
CA TRP A 5 13.60 -5.69 7.14
C TRP A 5 12.53 -5.85 6.07
N THR A 6 12.34 -4.83 5.25
CA THR A 6 11.40 -4.87 4.13
C THR A 6 11.70 -5.97 3.11
N GLU A 7 12.95 -6.39 2.96
CA GLU A 7 13.33 -7.48 2.07
C GLU A 7 13.44 -8.82 2.82
N SER A 8 14.03 -8.83 4.04
CA SER A 8 14.19 -10.04 4.84
C SER A 8 12.86 -10.66 5.26
N TYR A 9 11.88 -9.80 5.57
CA TYR A 9 10.53 -10.20 6.02
C TYR A 9 9.48 -10.10 4.94
N ARG A 10 9.88 -9.97 3.65
CA ARG A 10 8.92 -10.04 2.54
C ARG A 10 8.26 -11.41 2.54
N PRO A 11 6.91 -11.50 2.63
CA PRO A 11 6.21 -12.78 2.60
C PRO A 11 6.57 -13.59 1.37
N LYS A 12 6.79 -14.91 1.56
CA LYS A 12 7.08 -15.86 0.50
C LYS A 12 5.92 -16.83 0.24
N ASP A 13 4.97 -16.86 1.16
CA ASP A 13 3.79 -17.71 1.17
C ASP A 13 2.55 -16.92 1.59
N ILE A 14 1.40 -17.57 1.51
CA ILE A 14 0.09 -16.97 1.84
C ILE A 14 -0.04 -16.72 3.33
N GLU A 15 0.52 -17.57 4.17
CA GLU A 15 0.41 -17.51 5.63
C GLU A 15 1.09 -16.25 6.18
N GLY A 16 2.19 -15.84 5.55
CA GLY A 16 2.91 -14.62 5.91
C GLY A 16 2.33 -13.33 5.31
N TYR A 17 1.34 -13.45 4.40
CA TYR A 17 0.79 -12.31 3.69
C TYR A 17 -0.41 -11.71 4.43
N VAL A 18 -0.47 -10.38 4.54
CA VAL A 18 -1.58 -9.65 5.18
C VAL A 18 -2.64 -9.33 4.12
N PHE A 19 -3.81 -9.95 4.23
CA PHE A 19 -4.94 -9.72 3.35
C PHE A 19 -5.84 -8.58 3.87
N ARG A 20 -6.74 -8.10 3.03
CA ARG A 20 -7.80 -7.18 3.43
C ARG A 20 -8.84 -7.88 4.31
N ASP A 21 -9.22 -9.08 3.89
CA ASP A 21 -10.26 -9.90 4.53
C ASP A 21 -10.09 -11.38 4.15
N GLU A 22 -10.81 -12.24 4.85
CA GLU A 22 -10.77 -13.68 4.60
C GLU A 22 -11.30 -14.06 3.21
N ALA A 23 -12.23 -13.29 2.64
CA ALA A 23 -12.74 -13.57 1.30
C ALA A 23 -11.64 -13.43 0.23
N GLN A 24 -10.76 -12.42 0.35
CA GLN A 24 -9.60 -12.31 -0.52
C GLN A 24 -8.61 -13.46 -0.33
N ARG A 25 -8.38 -13.87 0.91
CA ARG A 25 -7.50 -15.02 1.23
C ARG A 25 -8.00 -16.29 0.59
N GLU A 26 -9.28 -16.61 0.76
CA GLU A 26 -9.90 -17.81 0.19
C GLU A 26 -9.92 -17.76 -1.34
N GLN A 27 -10.12 -16.61 -1.95
CA GLN A 27 -10.02 -16.46 -3.40
C GLN A 27 -8.61 -16.82 -3.92
N VAL A 28 -7.56 -16.35 -3.24
CA VAL A 28 -6.17 -16.68 -3.61
C VAL A 28 -5.88 -18.18 -3.41
N LYS A 29 -6.36 -18.77 -2.30
CA LYS A 29 -6.24 -20.21 -2.06
C LYS A 29 -6.95 -21.04 -3.14
N SER A 30 -8.13 -20.58 -3.60
CA SER A 30 -8.87 -21.25 -4.68
C SER A 30 -8.04 -21.30 -5.96
N TRP A 31 -7.45 -20.18 -6.39
CA TRP A 31 -6.60 -20.14 -7.58
C TRP A 31 -5.41 -21.10 -7.48
N ILE A 32 -4.76 -21.15 -6.32
CA ILE A 32 -3.62 -22.06 -6.10
C ILE A 32 -4.08 -23.52 -6.14
N LYS A 33 -5.23 -23.84 -5.51
CA LYS A 33 -5.80 -25.19 -5.51
C LYS A 33 -6.21 -25.64 -6.92
N GLU A 34 -6.74 -24.73 -7.73
CA GLU A 34 -7.13 -24.96 -9.12
C GLU A 34 -5.92 -25.06 -10.06
N GLY A 35 -4.73 -24.66 -9.60
CA GLY A 35 -3.52 -24.62 -10.42
C GLY A 35 -3.58 -23.60 -11.57
N SER A 36 -4.53 -22.65 -11.52
CA SER A 36 -4.76 -21.68 -12.60
C SER A 36 -5.24 -20.34 -12.05
N ILE A 37 -4.90 -19.26 -12.76
CA ILE A 37 -5.36 -17.91 -12.46
C ILE A 37 -5.99 -17.28 -13.70
N PRO A 38 -6.95 -16.35 -13.53
CA PRO A 38 -7.35 -15.46 -14.63
C PRO A 38 -6.26 -14.39 -14.89
N HIS A 39 -6.48 -13.52 -15.85
CA HIS A 39 -5.72 -12.26 -15.88
C HIS A 39 -6.09 -11.44 -14.66
N LEU A 40 -5.08 -10.91 -13.93
CA LEU A 40 -5.26 -10.20 -12.67
C LEU A 40 -4.84 -8.74 -12.77
N LEU A 41 -5.59 -7.87 -12.11
CA LEU A 41 -5.23 -6.48 -11.90
C LEU A 41 -5.23 -6.17 -10.40
N PHE A 42 -4.04 -6.10 -9.79
CA PHE A 42 -3.86 -5.72 -8.40
C PHE A 42 -3.74 -4.21 -8.29
N SER A 43 -4.71 -3.57 -7.65
CA SER A 43 -4.74 -2.13 -7.46
C SER A 43 -4.74 -1.73 -5.98
N GLY A 44 -4.11 -0.60 -5.67
CA GLY A 44 -4.09 -0.04 -4.33
C GLY A 44 -2.82 0.77 -4.04
N GLY A 45 -2.71 1.36 -2.87
CA GLY A 45 -1.60 2.24 -2.47
C GLY A 45 -0.21 1.60 -2.52
N ALA A 46 0.82 2.42 -2.35
CA ALA A 46 2.19 1.92 -2.24
C ALA A 46 2.36 1.08 -0.96
N GLY A 47 3.29 0.13 -0.98
CA GLY A 47 3.70 -0.65 0.20
C GLY A 47 2.70 -1.67 0.75
N ILE A 48 1.51 -1.85 0.14
CA ILE A 48 0.46 -2.78 0.59
C ILE A 48 0.66 -4.23 0.11
N GLY A 49 1.71 -4.52 -0.65
CA GLY A 49 2.08 -5.90 -1.00
C GLY A 49 1.60 -6.40 -2.37
N LYS A 50 1.17 -5.57 -3.33
CA LYS A 50 0.72 -5.98 -4.68
C LYS A 50 1.70 -6.90 -5.39
N THR A 51 2.93 -6.43 -5.59
CA THR A 51 4.02 -7.21 -6.23
C THR A 51 4.38 -8.45 -5.42
N THR A 52 4.28 -8.36 -4.09
CA THR A 52 4.53 -9.50 -3.20
C THR A 52 3.49 -10.61 -3.42
N LEU A 53 2.20 -10.26 -3.49
CA LEU A 53 1.15 -11.24 -3.77
C LEU A 53 1.30 -11.89 -5.15
N ALA A 54 1.66 -11.09 -6.17
CA ALA A 54 1.95 -11.63 -7.49
C ALA A 54 3.06 -12.69 -7.45
N LYS A 55 4.15 -12.42 -6.74
CA LYS A 55 5.27 -13.37 -6.59
C LYS A 55 4.89 -14.60 -5.75
N ILE A 56 4.09 -14.45 -4.70
CA ILE A 56 3.55 -15.57 -3.93
C ILE A 56 2.70 -16.48 -4.83
N LEU A 57 1.82 -15.93 -5.67
CA LEU A 57 1.02 -16.70 -6.62
C LEU A 57 1.88 -17.45 -7.63
N ILE A 58 2.86 -16.79 -8.24
CA ILE A 58 3.78 -17.41 -9.20
C ILE A 58 4.50 -18.61 -8.55
N ASN A 59 5.03 -18.42 -7.35
CA ASN A 59 5.72 -19.47 -6.61
C ASN A 59 4.79 -20.62 -6.20
N ALA A 60 3.60 -20.29 -5.69
CA ALA A 60 2.64 -21.28 -5.21
C ALA A 60 2.01 -22.11 -6.34
N LEU A 61 1.92 -21.55 -7.54
CA LEU A 61 1.51 -22.25 -8.76
C LEU A 61 2.63 -23.12 -9.37
N ASN A 62 3.84 -23.08 -8.78
CA ASN A 62 5.04 -23.81 -9.27
C ASN A 62 5.34 -23.55 -10.75
N ILE A 63 5.15 -22.31 -11.21
CA ILE A 63 5.47 -21.92 -12.59
C ILE A 63 6.99 -21.92 -12.76
N ASP A 64 7.45 -22.54 -13.83
CA ASP A 64 8.88 -22.59 -14.19
C ASP A 64 9.42 -21.16 -14.40
N GLU A 65 10.65 -20.91 -13.99
CA GLU A 65 11.26 -19.58 -14.13
C GLU A 65 11.34 -19.10 -15.58
N TYR A 66 11.48 -20.02 -16.52
CA TYR A 66 11.47 -19.73 -17.97
C TYR A 66 10.08 -19.41 -18.52
N ASP A 67 9.03 -19.70 -17.77
CA ASP A 67 7.64 -19.35 -18.08
C ASP A 67 7.15 -18.08 -17.35
N VAL A 68 8.07 -17.34 -16.72
CA VAL A 68 7.77 -16.07 -16.05
C VAL A 68 8.55 -14.94 -16.69
N LEU A 69 7.82 -13.88 -17.11
CA LEU A 69 8.39 -12.62 -17.56
C LEU A 69 7.98 -11.51 -16.59
N GLU A 70 8.96 -10.92 -15.89
CA GLU A 70 8.71 -9.74 -15.03
C GLU A 70 9.20 -8.47 -15.73
N ILE A 71 8.30 -7.50 -15.90
CA ILE A 71 8.61 -6.18 -16.46
C ILE A 71 8.15 -5.12 -15.45
N ASN A 72 9.04 -4.20 -15.12
CA ASN A 72 8.64 -2.99 -14.36
C ASN A 72 8.41 -1.84 -15.34
N ALA A 73 7.12 -1.44 -15.51
CA ALA A 73 6.71 -0.45 -16.48
C ALA A 73 7.20 0.98 -16.16
N SER A 74 7.62 1.26 -14.92
CA SER A 74 8.22 2.55 -14.57
C SER A 74 9.66 2.69 -15.08
N ARG A 75 10.35 1.57 -15.30
CA ARG A 75 11.72 1.56 -15.82
C ARG A 75 11.75 1.32 -17.33
N GLU A 76 10.86 0.48 -17.83
CA GLU A 76 10.75 0.10 -19.23
C GLU A 76 9.44 0.64 -19.81
N ASN A 77 9.41 1.92 -20.17
CA ASN A 77 8.20 2.60 -20.66
C ASN A 77 8.14 2.75 -22.19
N ASN A 78 9.13 2.29 -22.91
CA ASN A 78 9.11 2.29 -24.39
C ASN A 78 8.10 1.26 -24.90
N VAL A 79 7.05 1.76 -25.56
CA VAL A 79 5.92 0.97 -26.07
C VAL A 79 6.37 -0.21 -26.94
N ASP A 80 7.30 0.03 -27.86
CA ASP A 80 7.76 -0.99 -28.80
C ASP A 80 8.58 -2.06 -28.10
N ASN A 81 9.46 -1.68 -27.17
CA ASN A 81 10.26 -2.63 -26.42
C ASN A 81 9.37 -3.52 -25.55
N VAL A 82 8.45 -2.93 -24.77
CA VAL A 82 7.51 -3.70 -23.91
C VAL A 82 6.69 -4.66 -24.78
N ARG A 83 6.10 -4.17 -25.88
CA ARG A 83 5.31 -4.99 -26.79
C ARG A 83 6.13 -6.13 -27.38
N ASN A 84 7.32 -5.85 -27.92
CA ASN A 84 8.16 -6.85 -28.56
C ASN A 84 8.64 -7.90 -27.57
N ASN A 85 9.08 -7.50 -26.38
CA ASN A 85 9.51 -8.41 -25.33
C ASN A 85 8.37 -9.35 -24.91
N ILE A 86 7.20 -8.81 -24.65
CA ILE A 86 6.02 -9.61 -24.27
C ILE A 86 5.62 -10.55 -25.42
N THR A 87 5.48 -10.05 -26.65
CA THR A 87 5.04 -10.85 -27.79
C THR A 87 6.05 -11.98 -28.07
N SER A 88 7.35 -11.69 -28.06
CA SER A 88 8.39 -12.71 -28.27
C SER A 88 8.32 -13.79 -27.18
N PHE A 89 8.10 -13.41 -25.93
CA PHE A 89 7.98 -14.34 -24.81
C PHE A 89 6.74 -15.23 -24.92
N VAL A 90 5.54 -14.66 -25.14
CA VAL A 90 4.28 -15.42 -25.15
C VAL A 90 4.05 -16.22 -26.40
N SER A 91 4.78 -15.92 -27.52
CA SER A 91 4.70 -16.67 -28.79
C SER A 91 5.41 -18.02 -28.74
N THR A 92 6.28 -18.25 -27.75
CA THR A 92 6.91 -19.54 -27.55
C THR A 92 6.04 -20.46 -26.68
N MET A 93 6.13 -21.77 -26.89
CA MET A 93 5.38 -22.75 -26.08
C MET A 93 5.83 -22.68 -24.61
N PRO A 94 4.90 -22.76 -23.65
CA PRO A 94 5.26 -22.88 -22.24
C PRO A 94 5.91 -24.24 -21.94
N PHE A 95 6.76 -24.30 -20.95
CA PHE A 95 7.27 -25.54 -20.37
C PHE A 95 6.20 -26.25 -19.54
N GLY A 96 5.41 -25.45 -18.79
CA GLY A 96 4.24 -25.90 -18.03
C GLY A 96 2.93 -25.73 -18.79
N ASP A 97 1.84 -25.46 -18.02
CA ASP A 97 0.51 -25.29 -18.60
C ASP A 97 0.32 -23.92 -19.25
N PHE A 98 0.94 -22.88 -18.72
CA PHE A 98 0.85 -21.52 -19.22
C PHE A 98 2.02 -20.65 -18.72
N LYS A 99 2.25 -19.56 -19.43
CA LYS A 99 3.23 -18.53 -19.07
C LYS A 99 2.60 -17.44 -18.22
N ILE A 100 3.40 -16.78 -17.38
CA ILE A 100 2.98 -15.59 -16.63
C ILE A 100 3.79 -14.38 -17.08
N VAL A 101 3.08 -13.30 -17.40
CA VAL A 101 3.65 -11.97 -17.59
C VAL A 101 3.25 -11.09 -16.41
N LEU A 102 4.21 -10.74 -15.56
CA LEU A 102 4.04 -9.80 -14.46
C LEU A 102 4.44 -8.40 -14.93
N LEU A 103 3.46 -7.50 -15.02
CA LEU A 103 3.66 -6.08 -15.32
C LEU A 103 3.50 -5.26 -14.04
N ASP A 104 4.63 -4.97 -13.41
CA ASP A 104 4.65 -4.15 -12.19
C ASP A 104 4.56 -2.67 -12.55
N GLU A 105 3.76 -1.91 -11.79
CA GLU A 105 3.51 -0.48 -12.01
C GLU A 105 2.93 -0.16 -13.40
N ALA A 106 1.96 -0.97 -13.87
CA ALA A 106 1.34 -0.86 -15.20
C ALA A 106 0.67 0.50 -15.49
N ASP A 107 0.36 1.28 -14.47
CA ASP A 107 -0.14 2.66 -14.57
C ASP A 107 0.90 3.67 -15.11
N PHE A 108 2.17 3.27 -15.26
CA PHE A 108 3.19 4.03 -15.98
C PHE A 108 3.20 3.77 -17.48
N LEU A 109 2.52 2.72 -17.97
CA LEU A 109 2.37 2.49 -19.41
C LEU A 109 1.52 3.56 -20.06
N SER A 110 1.94 4.04 -21.23
CA SER A 110 1.13 4.94 -22.03
C SER A 110 -0.18 4.26 -22.49
N PRO A 111 -1.25 5.02 -22.78
CA PRO A 111 -2.50 4.45 -23.30
C PRO A 111 -2.31 3.58 -24.56
N ASN A 112 -1.35 3.95 -25.43
CA ASN A 112 -1.03 3.18 -26.62
C ASN A 112 -0.36 1.83 -26.29
N ALA A 113 0.54 1.80 -25.29
CA ALA A 113 1.15 0.56 -24.80
C ALA A 113 0.09 -0.37 -24.18
N GLN A 114 -0.81 0.19 -23.40
CA GLN A 114 -1.92 -0.55 -22.80
C GLN A 114 -2.87 -1.10 -23.87
N ALA A 115 -3.16 -0.34 -24.92
CA ALA A 115 -3.98 -0.80 -26.03
C ALA A 115 -3.31 -1.94 -26.83
N ALA A 116 -1.99 -1.87 -27.03
CA ALA A 116 -1.22 -2.96 -27.65
C ALA A 116 -1.22 -4.22 -26.77
N LEU A 117 -1.03 -4.05 -25.45
CA LEU A 117 -1.08 -5.14 -24.47
C LEU A 117 -2.41 -5.88 -24.52
N ARG A 118 -3.53 -5.17 -24.66
CA ARG A 118 -4.85 -5.77 -24.84
C ARG A 118 -4.88 -6.77 -25.99
N GLY A 119 -4.32 -6.42 -27.15
CA GLY A 119 -4.27 -7.32 -28.30
C GLY A 119 -3.49 -8.58 -28.01
N VAL A 120 -2.33 -8.46 -27.36
CA VAL A 120 -1.50 -9.60 -26.97
C VAL A 120 -2.23 -10.50 -25.96
N MET A 121 -2.91 -9.92 -24.97
CA MET A 121 -3.71 -10.69 -23.99
C MET A 121 -4.84 -11.49 -24.66
N GLU A 122 -5.47 -10.96 -25.70
CA GLU A 122 -6.51 -11.66 -26.48
C GLU A 122 -5.93 -12.80 -27.28
N GLU A 123 -4.84 -12.53 -27.99
CA GLU A 123 -4.19 -13.49 -28.90
C GLU A 123 -3.63 -14.70 -28.14
N TYR A 124 -3.03 -14.49 -26.97
CA TYR A 124 -2.37 -15.53 -26.19
C TYR A 124 -3.13 -15.95 -24.92
N ALA A 125 -4.43 -15.70 -24.86
CA ALA A 125 -5.27 -16.02 -23.68
C ALA A 125 -5.25 -17.51 -23.28
N GLN A 126 -4.95 -18.40 -24.18
CA GLN A 126 -4.88 -19.84 -23.93
C GLN A 126 -3.56 -20.25 -23.24
N THR A 127 -2.46 -19.62 -23.62
CA THR A 127 -1.10 -20.03 -23.24
C THR A 127 -0.42 -19.05 -22.26
N ALA A 128 -1.01 -17.90 -21.99
CA ALA A 128 -0.44 -16.90 -21.08
C ALA A 128 -1.46 -16.29 -20.12
N ARG A 129 -0.99 -15.94 -18.93
CA ARG A 129 -1.74 -15.16 -17.94
C ARG A 129 -0.98 -13.89 -17.62
N PHE A 130 -1.70 -12.82 -17.38
CA PHE A 130 -1.14 -11.51 -17.11
C PHE A 130 -1.51 -11.09 -15.68
N ILE A 131 -0.52 -10.65 -14.92
CA ILE A 131 -0.70 -10.04 -13.60
C ILE A 131 -0.21 -8.60 -13.71
N LEU A 132 -1.11 -7.66 -13.61
CA LEU A 132 -0.81 -6.24 -13.62
C LEU A 132 -0.89 -5.70 -12.20
N THR A 133 0.07 -4.87 -11.80
CA THR A 133 -0.06 -4.08 -10.57
C THR A 133 -0.18 -2.60 -10.91
N CYS A 134 -0.93 -1.84 -10.13
CA CYS A 134 -1.03 -0.39 -10.29
C CYS A 134 -1.31 0.32 -8.97
N ASN A 135 -0.81 1.55 -8.84
CA ASN A 135 -1.16 2.42 -7.72
C ASN A 135 -2.42 3.25 -8.06
N TYR A 136 -2.61 3.60 -9.32
CA TYR A 136 -3.67 4.47 -9.79
C TYR A 136 -4.56 3.75 -10.82
N PRO A 137 -5.62 3.02 -10.38
CA PRO A 137 -6.45 2.22 -11.29
C PRO A 137 -7.13 3.05 -12.38
N HIS A 138 -7.39 4.34 -12.13
CA HIS A 138 -7.96 5.25 -13.14
C HIS A 138 -7.03 5.54 -14.31
N LYS A 139 -5.73 5.26 -14.21
CA LYS A 139 -4.77 5.36 -15.33
C LYS A 139 -4.75 4.11 -16.21
N ILE A 140 -5.39 3.03 -15.77
CA ILE A 140 -5.54 1.80 -16.56
C ILE A 140 -6.76 1.95 -17.46
N ILE A 141 -6.61 1.68 -18.77
CA ILE A 141 -7.69 1.83 -19.72
C ILE A 141 -8.84 0.85 -19.45
N PRO A 142 -10.12 1.24 -19.73
CA PRO A 142 -11.27 0.35 -19.49
C PRO A 142 -11.16 -1.01 -20.18
N ALA A 143 -10.49 -1.06 -21.31
CA ALA A 143 -10.29 -2.28 -22.08
C ALA A 143 -9.42 -3.34 -21.36
N LEU A 144 -8.48 -2.95 -20.51
CA LEU A 144 -7.73 -3.84 -19.63
C LEU A 144 -8.51 -4.20 -18.38
N HIS A 145 -9.25 -3.25 -17.80
CA HIS A 145 -10.14 -3.55 -16.67
C HIS A 145 -11.17 -4.63 -17.02
N SER A 146 -11.73 -4.62 -18.22
CA SER A 146 -12.73 -5.62 -18.65
C SER A 146 -12.14 -7.02 -18.88
N ARG A 147 -10.82 -7.16 -19.01
CA ARG A 147 -10.12 -8.43 -19.26
C ARG A 147 -9.45 -9.02 -18.04
N CYS A 148 -9.21 -8.18 -17.05
CA CYS A 148 -8.59 -8.60 -15.81
C CYS A 148 -9.63 -8.74 -14.71
N GLN A 149 -9.47 -9.75 -13.89
CA GLN A 149 -10.18 -9.78 -12.60
C GLN A 149 -9.51 -8.75 -11.67
N GLY A 150 -10.27 -7.73 -11.31
CA GLY A 150 -9.80 -6.71 -10.38
C GLY A 150 -9.68 -7.23 -8.96
N PHE A 151 -8.55 -6.95 -8.34
CA PHE A 151 -8.26 -7.31 -6.96
C PHE A 151 -7.82 -6.04 -6.22
N HIS A 152 -8.78 -5.42 -5.53
CA HIS A 152 -8.55 -4.14 -4.86
C HIS A 152 -7.98 -4.34 -3.46
N MET A 153 -6.80 -3.75 -3.22
CA MET A 153 -5.99 -3.90 -2.03
C MET A 153 -5.83 -2.57 -1.28
N GLU A 154 -6.88 -1.75 -1.22
CA GLU A 154 -6.81 -0.40 -0.66
C GLU A 154 -6.61 -0.40 0.86
N LYS A 155 -7.14 -1.40 1.55
CA LYS A 155 -6.99 -1.60 2.99
C LYS A 155 -6.62 -3.06 3.24
N VAL A 156 -5.74 -3.27 4.18
CA VAL A 156 -5.41 -4.60 4.72
C VAL A 156 -6.05 -4.74 6.10
N ASP A 157 -6.18 -5.96 6.61
CA ASP A 157 -6.68 -6.14 7.96
C ASP A 157 -5.75 -5.46 8.97
N HIS A 158 -6.30 -4.57 9.79
CA HIS A 158 -5.53 -3.76 10.73
C HIS A 158 -4.90 -4.62 11.84
N THR A 159 -5.60 -5.66 12.27
CA THR A 159 -5.11 -6.58 13.31
C THR A 159 -3.96 -7.42 12.78
N GLU A 160 -4.10 -7.98 11.58
CA GLU A 160 -3.02 -8.73 10.91
C GLU A 160 -1.81 -7.84 10.60
N PHE A 161 -2.05 -6.58 10.16
CA PHE A 161 -0.97 -5.60 9.93
C PHE A 161 -0.17 -5.36 11.21
N THR A 162 -0.85 -5.09 12.33
CA THR A 162 -0.22 -4.87 13.62
C THR A 162 0.51 -6.12 14.11
N ALA A 163 -0.11 -7.29 13.99
CA ALA A 163 0.49 -8.57 14.33
C ALA A 163 1.76 -8.85 13.51
N ARG A 164 1.75 -8.54 12.21
CA ARG A 164 2.91 -8.69 11.34
C ARG A 164 4.06 -7.79 11.78
N ALA A 165 3.78 -6.52 12.08
CA ALA A 165 4.77 -5.57 12.59
C ALA A 165 5.36 -6.05 13.94
N ALA A 166 4.53 -6.50 14.86
CA ALA A 166 4.95 -7.08 16.14
C ALA A 166 5.83 -8.32 15.96
N THR A 167 5.44 -9.24 15.06
CA THR A 167 6.19 -10.47 14.77
C THR A 167 7.62 -10.15 14.31
N VAL A 168 7.79 -9.14 13.44
CA VAL A 168 9.12 -8.71 12.99
C VAL A 168 9.96 -8.20 14.14
N LEU A 169 9.40 -7.35 15.01
CA LEU A 169 10.11 -6.84 16.19
C LEU A 169 10.55 -7.96 17.13
N VAL A 170 9.65 -8.92 17.41
CA VAL A 170 9.95 -10.08 18.27
C VAL A 170 11.06 -10.94 17.65
N THR A 171 11.00 -11.19 16.34
CA THR A 171 12.00 -12.00 15.64
C THR A 171 13.39 -11.35 15.65
N GLU A 172 13.44 -10.02 15.57
CA GLU A 172 14.68 -9.25 15.67
C GLU A 172 15.15 -9.02 17.12
N GLY A 173 14.42 -9.53 18.10
CA GLY A 173 14.76 -9.40 19.52
C GLY A 173 14.60 -7.97 20.05
N VAL A 174 13.75 -7.17 19.43
CA VAL A 174 13.47 -5.79 19.82
C VAL A 174 12.35 -5.77 20.86
N THR A 175 12.62 -5.18 22.01
CA THR A 175 11.61 -4.93 23.06
C THR A 175 10.81 -3.68 22.72
N PHE A 176 9.49 -3.72 22.92
CA PHE A 176 8.61 -2.60 22.64
C PHE A 176 7.40 -2.59 23.57
N GLU A 177 6.81 -1.42 23.73
CA GLU A 177 5.52 -1.23 24.38
C GLU A 177 4.43 -1.24 23.32
N LEU A 178 3.26 -1.83 23.62
CA LEU A 178 2.16 -1.93 22.67
C LEU A 178 1.67 -0.56 22.19
N ASP A 179 1.63 0.42 23.09
CA ASP A 179 1.23 1.80 22.75
C ASP A 179 2.22 2.50 21.81
N THR A 180 3.52 2.20 21.97
CA THR A 180 4.55 2.66 21.05
C THR A 180 4.36 2.04 19.66
N LEU A 181 4.15 0.71 19.58
CA LEU A 181 3.90 0.03 18.32
C LEU A 181 2.63 0.57 17.64
N ASP A 182 1.54 0.78 18.38
CA ASP A 182 0.31 1.36 17.86
C ASP A 182 0.54 2.74 17.23
N SER A 183 1.42 3.55 17.80
CA SER A 183 1.77 4.86 17.21
C SER A 183 2.45 4.73 15.85
N TYR A 184 3.36 3.75 15.68
CA TYR A 184 3.98 3.46 14.38
C TYR A 184 2.98 2.93 13.36
N VAL A 185 2.10 2.02 13.79
CA VAL A 185 1.03 1.47 12.96
C VAL A 185 0.12 2.60 12.49
N LYS A 186 -0.41 3.44 13.37
CA LYS A 186 -1.28 4.58 13.04
C LYS A 186 -0.65 5.57 12.08
N ALA A 187 0.66 5.81 12.21
CA ALA A 187 1.38 6.73 11.33
C ALA A 187 1.55 6.20 9.91
N THR A 188 1.55 4.87 9.72
CA THR A 188 1.98 4.25 8.46
C THR A 188 0.92 3.42 7.77
N TYR A 189 -0.10 2.96 8.49
CA TYR A 189 -1.16 2.15 7.90
C TYR A 189 -1.83 2.83 6.70
N PRO A 190 -2.05 2.14 5.59
CA PRO A 190 -1.85 0.70 5.35
C PRO A 190 -0.50 0.31 4.70
N ASP A 191 0.50 1.18 4.67
CA ASP A 191 1.82 0.95 4.07
C ASP A 191 2.75 0.16 5.00
N LEU A 192 2.76 -1.18 4.86
CA LEU A 192 3.61 -2.07 5.67
C LEU A 192 5.10 -1.87 5.39
N ARG A 193 5.48 -1.51 4.17
CA ARG A 193 6.87 -1.21 3.83
C ARG A 193 7.38 -0.01 4.62
N LYS A 194 6.60 1.07 4.64
CA LYS A 194 6.91 2.27 5.42
C LYS A 194 6.96 1.97 6.91
N CYS A 195 6.01 1.16 7.41
CA CYS A 195 5.99 0.73 8.81
C CYS A 195 7.29 0.01 9.20
N LEU A 196 7.68 -1.03 8.46
CA LEU A 196 8.89 -1.80 8.74
C LEU A 196 10.16 -0.95 8.65
N ASN A 197 10.25 -0.02 7.71
CA ASN A 197 11.37 0.92 7.61
C ASN A 197 11.47 1.80 8.86
N LEU A 198 10.35 2.38 9.30
CA LEU A 198 10.35 3.23 10.50
C LEU A 198 10.67 2.42 11.77
N LEU A 199 10.12 1.22 11.89
CA LEU A 199 10.44 0.32 13.00
C LEU A 199 11.92 -0.02 13.03
N GLN A 200 12.53 -0.37 11.88
CA GLN A 200 13.95 -0.68 11.79
C GLN A 200 14.83 0.53 12.15
N MET A 201 14.48 1.72 11.66
CA MET A 201 15.24 2.95 11.93
C MET A 201 15.21 3.33 13.43
N ASN A 202 14.08 3.10 14.09
CA ASN A 202 13.87 3.50 15.48
C ASN A 202 14.13 2.37 16.48
N SER A 203 14.56 1.18 16.02
CA SER A 203 15.04 0.09 16.88
C SER A 203 16.52 0.27 17.20
N VAL A 204 16.82 0.80 18.37
CA VAL A 204 18.18 1.09 18.84
C VAL A 204 18.42 0.31 20.13
N ASP A 205 19.57 -0.35 20.24
CA ASP A 205 19.96 -1.14 21.41
C ASP A 205 18.89 -2.18 21.83
N ASN A 206 18.31 -2.85 20.81
CA ASN A 206 17.24 -3.83 20.96
C ASN A 206 15.97 -3.29 21.64
N LYS A 207 15.74 -1.98 21.57
CA LYS A 207 14.53 -1.34 22.07
C LYS A 207 13.93 -0.43 20.99
N LEU A 208 12.61 -0.50 20.81
CA LEU A 208 11.88 0.43 19.96
C LEU A 208 11.72 1.77 20.71
N LYS A 209 12.27 2.84 20.15
CA LYS A 209 12.13 4.19 20.71
C LYS A 209 10.70 4.67 20.58
N SER A 210 10.22 5.42 21.56
CA SER A 210 8.96 6.14 21.44
C SER A 210 9.09 7.27 20.39
N PRO A 211 7.99 7.70 19.75
CA PRO A 211 8.03 8.79 18.78
C PRO A 211 8.65 10.08 19.33
N SER A 212 8.45 10.37 20.60
CA SER A 212 9.01 11.52 21.32
C SER A 212 10.55 11.48 21.50
N GLU A 213 11.14 10.27 21.46
CA GLU A 213 12.58 10.05 21.59
C GLU A 213 13.29 9.99 20.23
N SER A 214 12.55 9.94 19.13
CA SER A 214 13.12 9.92 17.78
C SER A 214 13.63 11.31 17.40
N ASN A 215 14.86 11.37 16.84
CA ASN A 215 15.46 12.64 16.44
C ASN A 215 14.61 13.37 15.40
N ALA A 216 14.31 14.64 15.65
CA ALA A 216 13.44 15.50 14.83
C ALA A 216 13.87 15.69 13.36
N GLY A 217 15.00 15.15 12.93
CA GLY A 217 15.52 15.26 11.56
C GLY A 217 15.23 14.06 10.66
N THR A 218 14.78 12.93 11.22
CA THR A 218 14.53 11.67 10.47
C THR A 218 13.15 11.05 10.76
N ALA A 219 12.41 11.62 11.72
CA ALA A 219 11.08 11.13 12.07
C ALA A 219 10.07 11.54 11.01
N ASP A 220 9.28 10.59 10.53
CA ASP A 220 8.08 10.90 9.77
C ASP A 220 7.18 11.80 10.62
N TYR A 221 6.86 13.01 10.12
CA TYR A 221 6.03 13.97 10.85
C TYR A 221 4.68 13.37 11.28
N LYS A 222 4.14 12.39 10.53
CA LYS A 222 2.92 11.67 10.88
C LYS A 222 3.09 10.89 12.19
N LEU A 223 4.27 10.29 12.42
CA LEU A 223 4.55 9.58 13.66
C LEU A 223 4.60 10.54 14.86
N ALA A 224 5.30 11.66 14.72
CA ALA A 224 5.37 12.68 15.77
C ALA A 224 3.97 13.28 16.05
N MET A 225 3.16 13.45 15.01
CA MET A 225 1.81 13.95 15.10
C MET A 225 0.89 12.99 15.89
N VAL A 226 0.97 11.68 15.65
CA VAL A 226 0.21 10.67 16.41
C VAL A 226 0.51 10.79 17.91
N ASP A 227 1.79 10.91 18.27
CA ASP A 227 2.21 11.05 19.66
C ASP A 227 1.66 12.33 20.31
N LEU A 228 1.69 13.44 19.58
CA LEU A 228 1.13 14.71 20.05
C LEU A 228 -0.40 14.64 20.23
N PHE A 229 -1.12 13.98 19.34
CA PHE A 229 -2.58 13.76 19.50
C PHE A 229 -2.86 12.86 20.71
N LYS A 230 -2.17 11.75 20.87
CA LYS A 230 -2.32 10.85 22.02
C LYS A 230 -2.04 11.55 23.35
N SER A 231 -1.06 12.45 23.39
CA SER A 231 -0.71 13.24 24.58
C SER A 231 -1.61 14.46 24.82
N GLY A 232 -2.63 14.69 23.98
CA GLY A 232 -3.54 15.82 24.06
C GLY A 232 -2.94 17.17 23.63
N LYS A 233 -1.74 17.18 23.05
CA LYS A 233 -1.02 18.38 22.58
C LYS A 233 -1.46 18.77 21.17
N VAL A 234 -2.76 18.92 20.97
CA VAL A 234 -3.35 19.06 19.61
C VAL A 234 -2.91 20.34 18.90
N ARG A 235 -2.64 21.43 19.63
CA ARG A 235 -2.13 22.66 19.03
C ARG A 235 -0.72 22.49 18.46
N GLU A 236 0.15 21.75 19.15
CA GLU A 236 1.50 21.43 18.67
C GLU A 236 1.41 20.50 17.47
N ALA A 237 0.53 19.48 17.49
CA ALA A 237 0.27 18.60 16.36
C ALA A 237 -0.18 19.39 15.12
N ARG A 238 -1.07 20.38 15.28
CA ARG A 238 -1.49 21.27 14.20
C ARG A 238 -0.32 22.05 13.61
N GLN A 239 0.50 22.66 14.45
CA GLN A 239 1.66 23.44 14.00
C GLN A 239 2.66 22.57 13.23
N LEU A 240 2.93 21.35 13.74
CA LEU A 240 3.80 20.40 13.08
C LEU A 240 3.26 19.99 11.71
N LEU A 241 1.98 19.63 11.65
CA LEU A 241 1.34 19.22 10.40
C LEU A 241 1.34 20.33 9.36
N CYS A 242 0.95 21.55 9.75
CA CYS A 242 0.93 22.70 8.84
C CYS A 242 2.33 23.08 8.34
N SER A 243 3.38 22.88 9.14
CA SER A 243 4.75 23.20 8.73
C SER A 243 5.42 22.16 7.84
N GLN A 244 4.94 20.92 7.85
CA GLN A 244 5.59 19.79 7.15
C GLN A 244 4.75 19.24 5.99
N ALA A 245 3.43 19.41 6.02
CA ALA A 245 2.52 18.91 5.00
C ALA A 245 2.73 19.62 3.67
N ARG A 246 2.88 18.83 2.60
CA ARG A 246 2.98 19.36 1.24
C ARG A 246 1.61 19.36 0.57
N PRO A 247 1.36 20.26 -0.40
CA PRO A 247 0.08 20.31 -1.10
C PRO A 247 -0.31 18.98 -1.77
N GLU A 248 0.67 18.22 -2.25
CA GLU A 248 0.46 16.92 -2.90
C GLU A 248 0.01 15.83 -1.91
N GLU A 249 0.31 16.00 -0.62
CA GLU A 249 0.00 15.02 0.43
C GLU A 249 -1.41 15.23 1.06
N MET A 250 -2.14 16.27 0.66
CA MET A 250 -3.43 16.62 1.31
C MET A 250 -4.44 15.48 1.28
N VAL A 251 -4.58 14.79 0.14
CA VAL A 251 -5.51 13.65 0.03
C VAL A 251 -5.11 12.53 1.00
N GLU A 252 -3.81 12.26 1.12
CA GLU A 252 -3.30 11.25 2.04
C GLU A 252 -3.52 11.65 3.51
N ILE A 253 -3.35 12.93 3.83
CA ILE A 253 -3.55 13.45 5.20
C ILE A 253 -5.02 13.31 5.60
N PHE A 254 -5.97 13.73 4.76
CA PHE A 254 -7.40 13.56 5.05
C PHE A 254 -7.81 12.09 5.14
N THR A 255 -7.27 11.24 4.27
CA THR A 255 -7.47 9.78 4.34
C THR A 255 -6.89 9.21 5.63
N TRP A 256 -5.69 9.66 6.02
CA TRP A 256 -5.07 9.28 7.28
C TRP A 256 -5.92 9.71 8.50
N MET A 257 -6.44 10.94 8.52
CA MET A 257 -7.36 11.40 9.58
C MET A 257 -8.59 10.51 9.68
N TYR A 258 -9.20 10.18 8.55
CA TYR A 258 -10.36 9.28 8.49
C TYR A 258 -10.06 7.86 9.00
N ASN A 259 -8.87 7.36 8.75
CA ASN A 259 -8.47 6.03 9.24
C ASN A 259 -8.10 6.00 10.74
N ASN A 260 -7.94 7.17 11.38
CA ASN A 260 -7.51 7.31 12.77
C ASN A 260 -8.49 8.20 13.57
N LEU A 261 -9.79 7.97 13.43
CA LEU A 261 -10.85 8.76 14.10
C LEU A 261 -10.75 8.73 15.62
N ASP A 262 -10.23 7.63 16.18
CA ASP A 262 -10.00 7.44 17.61
C ASP A 262 -8.98 8.42 18.23
N LEU A 263 -8.15 9.06 17.40
CA LEU A 263 -7.26 10.15 17.85
C LEU A 263 -8.01 11.45 18.13
N PHE A 264 -9.19 11.64 17.53
CA PHE A 264 -9.98 12.85 17.63
C PHE A 264 -11.14 12.72 18.60
N SER A 265 -11.76 11.55 18.72
CA SER A 265 -12.79 11.26 19.70
C SER A 265 -12.84 9.79 20.09
N LYS A 266 -13.15 9.55 21.38
CA LYS A 266 -13.34 8.19 21.92
C LYS A 266 -14.79 7.70 21.81
N THR A 267 -15.74 8.61 21.56
CA THR A 267 -17.17 8.29 21.41
C THR A 267 -17.54 8.08 19.96
N VAL A 268 -18.53 7.23 19.70
CA VAL A 268 -19.02 6.97 18.34
C VAL A 268 -19.59 8.24 17.73
N GLU A 269 -20.38 8.98 18.49
CA GLU A 269 -20.99 10.24 18.05
C GLU A 269 -19.92 11.27 17.66
N GLY A 270 -18.86 11.39 18.46
CA GLY A 270 -17.77 12.31 18.16
C GLY A 270 -16.94 11.85 16.93
N GLN A 271 -16.80 10.54 16.69
CA GLN A 271 -16.17 10.04 15.48
C GLN A 271 -17.02 10.33 14.23
N ASP A 272 -18.35 10.21 14.33
CA ASP A 272 -19.27 10.55 13.24
C ASP A 272 -19.20 12.05 12.91
N GLU A 273 -19.12 12.91 13.94
CA GLU A 273 -18.91 14.34 13.75
C GLU A 273 -17.56 14.66 13.12
N ALA A 274 -16.49 13.98 13.55
CA ALA A 274 -15.16 14.10 12.97
C ALA A 274 -15.15 13.75 11.47
N ILE A 275 -15.89 12.72 11.03
CA ILE A 275 -16.05 12.37 9.62
C ILE A 275 -16.63 13.56 8.83
N GLY A 276 -17.65 14.21 9.38
CA GLY A 276 -18.27 15.40 8.77
C GLY A 276 -17.28 16.54 8.54
N ILE A 277 -16.43 16.82 9.53
CA ILE A 277 -15.41 17.86 9.49
C ILE A 277 -14.29 17.48 8.49
N ILE A 278 -13.80 16.25 8.55
CA ILE A 278 -12.76 15.76 7.62
C ILE A 278 -13.26 15.84 6.18
N ARG A 279 -14.52 15.43 5.92
CA ARG A 279 -15.13 15.54 4.58
C ARG A 279 -15.18 16.99 4.10
N LYS A 280 -15.57 17.92 4.98
CA LYS A 280 -15.64 19.37 4.65
C LYS A 280 -14.25 19.92 4.30
N GLY A 281 -13.23 19.58 5.09
CA GLY A 281 -11.83 19.94 4.82
C GLY A 281 -11.31 19.35 3.51
N ALA A 282 -11.56 18.07 3.26
CA ALA A 282 -11.16 17.39 2.02
C ALA A 282 -11.83 18.00 0.77
N ALA A 283 -13.14 18.31 0.85
CA ALA A 283 -13.86 18.95 -0.25
C ALA A 283 -13.36 20.38 -0.53
N SER A 284 -12.94 21.10 0.51
CA SER A 284 -12.40 22.45 0.38
C SER A 284 -10.94 22.49 -0.11
N ALA A 285 -10.21 21.37 -0.06
CA ALA A 285 -8.80 21.31 -0.42
C ALA A 285 -8.50 21.77 -1.84
N SER A 286 -9.41 21.57 -2.79
CA SER A 286 -9.24 22.05 -4.17
C SER A 286 -9.71 23.51 -4.38
N LEU A 287 -10.38 24.11 -3.43
CA LEU A 287 -11.00 25.43 -3.56
C LEU A 287 -10.23 26.53 -2.85
N VAL A 288 -9.53 26.20 -1.77
CA VAL A 288 -8.78 27.14 -0.95
C VAL A 288 -7.39 27.36 -1.55
N ALA A 289 -6.99 28.61 -1.73
CA ALA A 289 -5.71 28.96 -2.32
C ALA A 289 -4.51 28.54 -1.45
N ASP A 290 -4.69 28.51 -0.14
CA ASP A 290 -3.68 28.11 0.83
C ASP A 290 -4.15 26.86 1.60
N GLN A 291 -3.48 25.75 1.35
CA GLN A 291 -3.82 24.46 1.95
C GLN A 291 -3.53 24.42 3.46
N GLU A 292 -2.57 25.20 3.94
CA GLU A 292 -2.26 25.32 5.35
C GLU A 292 -3.46 25.90 6.13
N ILE A 293 -4.12 26.92 5.57
CA ILE A 293 -5.33 27.52 6.17
C ILE A 293 -6.45 26.49 6.27
N ASN A 294 -6.70 25.74 5.18
CA ASN A 294 -7.73 24.70 5.16
C ASN A 294 -7.47 23.61 6.19
N LEU A 295 -6.25 23.09 6.23
CA LEU A 295 -5.84 22.06 7.15
C LEU A 295 -5.90 22.53 8.61
N SER A 296 -5.41 23.75 8.87
CA SER A 296 -5.46 24.38 10.19
C SER A 296 -6.89 24.56 10.70
N ALA A 297 -7.81 24.99 9.83
CA ALA A 297 -9.23 25.13 10.15
C ALA A 297 -9.86 23.77 10.49
N THR A 298 -9.61 22.76 9.65
CA THR A 298 -10.13 21.39 9.86
C THR A 298 -9.67 20.82 11.20
N ILE A 299 -8.37 20.93 11.53
CA ILE A 299 -7.84 20.43 12.80
C ILE A 299 -8.42 21.23 13.98
N THR A 300 -8.63 22.54 13.82
CA THR A 300 -9.25 23.37 14.88
C THR A 300 -10.69 22.97 15.14
N GLU A 301 -11.47 22.64 14.11
CA GLU A 301 -12.81 22.09 14.26
C GLU A 301 -12.77 20.72 14.96
N LEU A 302 -11.84 19.83 14.60
CA LEU A 302 -11.66 18.51 15.25
C LEU A 302 -11.27 18.62 16.74
N ILE A 303 -10.49 19.63 17.13
CA ILE A 303 -10.15 19.86 18.55
C ILE A 303 -11.40 20.14 19.40
N GLN A 304 -12.41 20.78 18.84
CA GLN A 304 -13.64 21.14 19.58
C GLN A 304 -14.47 19.92 19.94
N ILE A 305 -14.37 18.83 19.18
CA ILE A 305 -15.07 17.56 19.45
C ILE A 305 -14.31 16.72 20.47
N ALA A 306 -12.98 16.87 20.54
CA ALA A 306 -12.13 16.08 21.44
C ALA A 306 -12.26 16.51 22.92
N GLN A 307 -13.00 17.58 23.21
CA GLN A 307 -13.31 18.07 24.57
C GLN A 307 -14.63 17.50 25.07
#